data_1043d0f3e97b153c726de70bdf511009
#
_entry.id   1043d0f3e97b153c726de70bdf511009
#
_cell.length_a   1.000
_cell.length_b   1.000
_cell.length_c   1.000
_cell.angle_alpha   90.00
_cell.angle_beta   90.00
_cell.angle_gamma   90.00
#
_symmetry.space_group_name_H-M   'P 1'
#
loop_
_entity.id
_entity.type
_entity.pdbx_description
1 polymer ?
#
loop_
_entity_poly.entity_id
_entity_poly.type
_entity_poly.pdbx_seq_one_letter_code
_entity_poly.pdbx_strand_id
1 'polypeptide(L)'
;MNYLKSGLACILVSSMWAAFALVASFYGWWMSPVVETGDAAGFSQFTREQLARKNQGNSAFLVIENGEVFDSGYFSAVGANPVDAETMFSLASMSKWVTAIGVMLLVEQGKLDLDKPVNHYLTRWKLPDHEFSNPVLVRHLLSHTSGLEDGLGFGDYDLDEDLPTLEESLAEPRASGSQGVRFVISVEPGTEFNYSGGGYLILQLLIEEVSGIGFVDFIQQQIFDPLNMQRSTFVYSQNDSNTSPSFDVNGEVAISYKYAVAAATGLSASASDLGRLSLAMMPANRSHLTRVSENMRVPAGLMFGLPLWGLGEILYAETNLGDFVYGHDGANEPAINTALRINPDTNDAIIVLVTGHKRLATYIGYEWVLWQTGYPDVLSTNLVISSSVRPMLIGLFLIVASFLFHGWFTRPTMNHLGTRVI
;
A
#
# COMPACT_ATOMS: atom_id res chain seq x y z
N MET A 1 -39.38 -6.24 37.15
CA MET A 1 -37.93 -6.10 37.46
C MET A 1 -37.06 -7.16 36.78
N ASN A 2 -37.47 -8.44 36.76
CA ASN A 2 -36.65 -9.51 36.12
C ASN A 2 -36.53 -9.38 34.59
N TYR A 3 -37.62 -9.01 33.85
CA TYR A 3 -37.58 -8.86 32.41
C TYR A 3 -36.68 -7.69 31.97
N LEU A 4 -36.65 -6.60 32.72
CA LEU A 4 -35.78 -5.46 32.43
C LEU A 4 -34.29 -5.85 32.60
N LYS A 5 -33.97 -6.59 33.66
CA LYS A 5 -32.62 -7.11 33.91
C LYS A 5 -32.19 -8.10 32.80
N SER A 6 -33.08 -8.99 32.36
CA SER A 6 -32.81 -9.94 31.28
C SER A 6 -32.62 -9.24 29.95
N GLY A 7 -33.44 -8.21 29.66
CA GLY A 7 -33.26 -7.39 28.43
C GLY A 7 -31.92 -6.65 28.43
N LEU A 8 -31.53 -6.02 29.54
CA LEU A 8 -30.23 -5.34 29.67
C LEU A 8 -29.06 -6.32 29.51
N ALA A 9 -29.18 -7.52 30.13
CA ALA A 9 -28.15 -8.56 29.96
C ALA A 9 -28.04 -9.04 28.51
N CYS A 10 -29.16 -9.22 27.81
CA CYS A 10 -29.16 -9.59 26.40
C CYS A 10 -28.44 -8.53 25.54
N ILE A 11 -28.74 -7.24 25.75
CA ILE A 11 -28.09 -6.13 25.05
C ILE A 11 -26.58 -6.14 25.34
N LEU A 12 -26.17 -6.28 26.60
CA LEU A 12 -24.76 -6.29 26.98
C LEU A 12 -23.99 -7.43 26.30
N VAL A 13 -24.51 -8.66 26.37
CA VAL A 13 -23.88 -9.84 25.76
C VAL A 13 -23.84 -9.70 24.25
N SER A 14 -24.88 -9.16 23.62
CA SER A 14 -24.93 -8.90 22.19
C SER A 14 -23.88 -7.85 21.76
N SER A 15 -23.72 -6.78 22.53
CA SER A 15 -22.69 -5.75 22.28
C SER A 15 -21.28 -6.31 22.44
N MET A 16 -21.05 -7.13 23.49
CA MET A 16 -19.76 -7.80 23.67
C MET A 16 -19.43 -8.76 22.52
N TRP A 17 -20.42 -9.53 22.06
CA TRP A 17 -20.24 -10.40 20.89
C TRP A 17 -19.93 -9.63 19.61
N ALA A 18 -20.67 -8.55 19.35
CA ALA A 18 -20.43 -7.72 18.17
C ALA A 18 -19.01 -7.11 18.18
N ALA A 19 -18.58 -6.58 19.33
CA ALA A 19 -17.22 -6.08 19.51
C ALA A 19 -16.16 -7.18 19.31
N PHE A 20 -16.38 -8.35 19.90
CA PHE A 20 -15.50 -9.51 19.73
C PHE A 20 -15.41 -9.96 18.27
N ALA A 21 -16.57 -10.10 17.58
CA ALA A 21 -16.59 -10.51 16.17
C ALA A 21 -15.84 -9.52 15.27
N LEU A 22 -15.95 -8.22 15.55
CA LEU A 22 -15.20 -7.19 14.82
C LEU A 22 -13.71 -7.27 15.12
N VAL A 23 -13.29 -7.35 16.38
CA VAL A 23 -11.87 -7.47 16.75
C VAL A 23 -11.25 -8.72 16.15
N ALA A 24 -11.94 -9.88 16.26
CA ALA A 24 -11.48 -11.14 15.70
C ALA A 24 -11.26 -11.09 14.16
N SER A 25 -11.98 -10.19 13.45
CA SER A 25 -11.76 -9.97 12.01
C SER A 25 -10.39 -9.37 11.72
N PHE A 26 -9.91 -8.45 12.55
CA PHE A 26 -8.58 -7.85 12.39
C PHE A 26 -7.44 -8.86 12.61
N TYR A 27 -7.73 -9.98 13.30
CA TYR A 27 -6.82 -11.12 13.43
C TYR A 27 -7.05 -12.22 12.38
N GLY A 28 -7.88 -11.96 11.35
CA GLY A 28 -8.12 -12.91 10.27
C GLY A 28 -9.00 -14.12 10.63
N TRP A 29 -9.59 -14.20 11.83
CA TRP A 29 -10.32 -15.40 12.31
C TRP A 29 -11.51 -15.81 11.45
N TRP A 30 -12.09 -14.88 10.70
CA TRP A 30 -13.23 -15.12 9.82
C TRP A 30 -12.85 -15.18 8.34
N MET A 31 -11.55 -15.10 8.04
CA MET A 31 -10.99 -15.15 6.70
C MET A 31 -10.28 -16.48 6.49
N SER A 32 -10.22 -16.90 5.23
CA SER A 32 -9.47 -18.10 4.85
C SER A 32 -8.66 -17.78 3.62
N PRO A 33 -7.38 -18.19 3.55
CA PRO A 33 -6.59 -18.06 2.34
C PRO A 33 -7.27 -18.74 1.15
N VAL A 34 -7.05 -18.21 -0.03
CA VAL A 34 -7.64 -18.71 -1.30
C VAL A 34 -7.05 -20.05 -1.75
N VAL A 35 -5.88 -20.39 -1.20
CA VAL A 35 -5.18 -21.68 -1.43
C VAL A 35 -4.62 -22.20 -0.10
N GLU A 36 -4.24 -23.48 -0.05
CA GLU A 36 -3.61 -24.05 1.14
C GLU A 36 -2.26 -23.39 1.47
N THR A 37 -1.92 -23.32 2.74
CA THR A 37 -0.65 -22.76 3.20
C THR A 37 0.52 -23.55 2.60
N GLY A 38 1.51 -22.84 2.03
CA GLY A 38 2.67 -23.44 1.38
C GLY A 38 2.44 -23.93 -0.05
N ASP A 39 1.26 -23.71 -0.62
CA ASP A 39 0.99 -24.04 -2.04
C ASP A 39 1.25 -22.83 -2.95
N ALA A 40 2.52 -22.55 -3.24
CA ALA A 40 2.93 -21.48 -4.16
C ALA A 40 2.41 -21.71 -5.60
N ALA A 41 2.34 -22.97 -6.05
CA ALA A 41 1.80 -23.29 -7.37
C ALA A 41 0.30 -22.99 -7.45
N GLY A 42 -0.46 -23.34 -6.42
CA GLY A 42 -1.88 -22.99 -6.31
C GLY A 42 -2.10 -21.48 -6.28
N PHE A 43 -1.24 -20.73 -5.56
CA PHE A 43 -1.34 -19.27 -5.53
C PHE A 43 -0.98 -18.62 -6.89
N SER A 44 0.04 -19.12 -7.58
CA SER A 44 0.36 -18.71 -8.94
C SER A 44 -0.80 -18.98 -9.90
N GLN A 45 -1.43 -20.14 -9.82
CA GLN A 45 -2.59 -20.48 -10.64
C GLN A 45 -3.77 -19.55 -10.33
N PHE A 46 -4.07 -19.30 -9.06
CA PHE A 46 -5.08 -18.32 -8.65
C PHE A 46 -4.81 -16.94 -9.27
N THR A 47 -3.56 -16.47 -9.18
CA THR A 47 -3.15 -15.16 -9.76
C THR A 47 -3.39 -15.12 -11.26
N ARG A 48 -2.98 -16.17 -12.01
CA ARG A 48 -3.22 -16.32 -13.45
C ARG A 48 -4.72 -16.21 -13.78
N GLU A 49 -5.55 -16.93 -13.06
CA GLU A 49 -6.99 -16.96 -13.28
C GLU A 49 -7.64 -15.61 -12.99
N GLN A 50 -7.22 -14.91 -11.91
CA GLN A 50 -7.73 -13.58 -11.62
C GLN A 50 -7.38 -12.59 -12.73
N LEU A 51 -6.10 -12.55 -13.17
CA LEU A 51 -5.65 -11.66 -14.22
C LEU A 51 -6.34 -11.97 -15.56
N ALA A 52 -6.36 -13.22 -15.97
CA ALA A 52 -6.96 -13.62 -17.25
C ALA A 52 -8.48 -13.36 -17.32
N ARG A 53 -9.18 -13.43 -16.18
CA ARG A 53 -10.63 -13.32 -16.14
C ARG A 53 -11.14 -11.92 -15.85
N LYS A 54 -10.42 -11.12 -15.07
CA LYS A 54 -10.91 -9.83 -14.56
C LYS A 54 -10.24 -8.62 -15.17
N ASN A 55 -9.00 -8.77 -15.68
CA ASN A 55 -8.30 -7.65 -16.28
C ASN A 55 -8.77 -7.41 -17.72
N GLN A 56 -8.88 -6.14 -18.12
CA GLN A 56 -9.25 -5.74 -19.49
C GLN A 56 -8.04 -5.21 -20.28
N GLY A 57 -6.95 -4.85 -19.61
CA GLY A 57 -5.73 -4.34 -20.22
C GLY A 57 -4.57 -5.32 -20.12
N ASN A 58 -3.37 -4.80 -20.22
CA ASN A 58 -2.13 -5.54 -20.04
C ASN A 58 -1.86 -5.87 -18.57
N SER A 59 -1.23 -7.00 -18.30
CA SER A 59 -0.76 -7.32 -16.95
C SER A 59 0.45 -8.26 -16.96
N ALA A 60 1.23 -8.17 -15.88
CA ALA A 60 2.33 -9.07 -15.59
C ALA A 60 2.31 -9.43 -14.10
N PHE A 61 2.75 -10.64 -13.76
CA PHE A 61 3.04 -10.99 -12.37
C PHE A 61 4.33 -11.81 -12.27
N LEU A 62 4.91 -11.78 -11.07
CA LEU A 62 6.07 -12.59 -10.72
C LEU A 62 5.92 -13.01 -9.26
N VAL A 63 6.15 -14.31 -9.01
CA VAL A 63 6.17 -14.92 -7.67
C VAL A 63 7.60 -15.33 -7.39
N ILE A 64 8.10 -14.93 -6.22
CA ILE A 64 9.38 -15.35 -5.66
C ILE A 64 9.08 -16.24 -4.47
N GLU A 65 9.71 -17.39 -4.39
CA GLU A 65 9.64 -18.35 -3.29
C GLU A 65 11.05 -18.70 -2.83
N ASN A 66 11.30 -18.61 -1.52
CA ASN A 66 12.60 -18.91 -0.90
C ASN A 66 13.79 -18.13 -1.53
N GLY A 67 13.55 -16.89 -1.98
CA GLY A 67 14.59 -16.06 -2.59
C GLY A 67 14.91 -16.39 -4.06
N GLU A 68 14.09 -17.16 -4.73
CA GLU A 68 14.23 -17.50 -6.15
C GLU A 68 12.92 -17.24 -6.92
N VAL A 69 13.02 -16.86 -8.20
CA VAL A 69 11.84 -16.68 -9.04
C VAL A 69 11.20 -18.05 -9.26
N PHE A 70 10.01 -18.23 -8.71
CA PHE A 70 9.24 -19.46 -8.80
C PHE A 70 8.37 -19.53 -10.06
N ASP A 71 7.62 -18.45 -10.34
CA ASP A 71 6.71 -18.41 -11.50
C ASP A 71 6.49 -16.96 -11.96
N SER A 72 6.06 -16.82 -13.21
CA SER A 72 5.69 -15.54 -13.81
C SER A 72 4.60 -15.72 -14.86
N GLY A 73 3.87 -14.65 -15.16
CA GLY A 73 2.87 -14.65 -16.22
C GLY A 73 2.65 -13.29 -16.82
N TYR A 74 2.36 -13.27 -18.11
CA TYR A 74 2.26 -12.07 -18.93
C TYR A 74 0.99 -12.16 -19.76
N PHE A 75 0.17 -11.10 -19.73
CA PHE A 75 -1.14 -11.07 -20.39
C PHE A 75 -1.29 -9.78 -21.17
N SER A 76 -1.57 -9.91 -22.45
CA SER A 76 -1.79 -8.79 -23.34
C SER A 76 -3.29 -8.54 -23.53
N ALA A 77 -3.68 -7.27 -23.56
CA ALA A 77 -5.02 -6.87 -23.99
C ALA A 77 -5.24 -7.28 -25.46
N VAL A 78 -6.51 -7.43 -25.83
CA VAL A 78 -6.87 -7.80 -27.20
C VAL A 78 -6.37 -6.74 -28.19
N GLY A 79 -5.56 -7.15 -29.16
CA GLY A 79 -5.00 -6.27 -30.17
C GLY A 79 -3.77 -5.44 -29.73
N ALA A 80 -3.32 -5.57 -28.48
CA ALA A 80 -2.09 -4.95 -28.01
C ALA A 80 -0.84 -5.74 -28.40
N ASN A 81 0.34 -5.08 -28.31
CA ASN A 81 1.61 -5.77 -28.43
C ASN A 81 1.76 -6.84 -27.33
N PRO A 82 2.47 -7.96 -27.63
CA PRO A 82 2.71 -8.97 -26.62
C PRO A 82 3.43 -8.40 -25.39
N VAL A 83 2.91 -8.72 -24.21
CA VAL A 83 3.55 -8.44 -22.92
C VAL A 83 4.52 -9.57 -22.61
N ASP A 84 5.72 -9.21 -22.16
CA ASP A 84 6.77 -10.14 -21.72
C ASP A 84 7.42 -9.69 -20.39
N ALA A 85 8.48 -10.37 -20.00
CA ALA A 85 9.20 -10.11 -18.75
C ALA A 85 9.82 -8.70 -18.69
N GLU A 86 10.17 -8.14 -19.84
CA GLU A 86 10.85 -6.86 -19.99
C GLU A 86 9.89 -5.72 -20.39
N THR A 87 8.59 -6.00 -20.50
CA THR A 87 7.58 -4.96 -20.77
C THR A 87 7.49 -4.00 -19.59
N MET A 88 7.71 -2.73 -19.83
CA MET A 88 7.58 -1.68 -18.81
C MET A 88 6.12 -1.32 -18.57
N PHE A 89 5.78 -1.14 -17.32
CA PHE A 89 4.49 -0.62 -16.84
C PHE A 89 4.72 0.67 -16.07
N SER A 90 3.78 1.62 -16.15
CA SER A 90 3.73 2.73 -15.21
C SER A 90 3.40 2.19 -13.81
N LEU A 91 4.20 2.56 -12.82
CA LEU A 91 4.10 2.01 -11.47
C LEU A 91 3.37 2.92 -10.48
N ALA A 92 2.98 4.11 -10.92
CA ALA A 92 2.33 5.09 -10.07
C ALA A 92 3.07 5.28 -8.72
N SER A 93 2.38 5.22 -7.60
CA SER A 93 2.96 5.48 -6.27
C SER A 93 4.05 4.52 -5.80
N MET A 94 4.26 3.37 -6.46
CA MET A 94 5.42 2.51 -6.17
C MET A 94 6.76 3.25 -6.44
N SER A 95 6.72 4.35 -7.22
CA SER A 95 7.82 5.31 -7.38
C SER A 95 8.38 5.79 -6.04
N LYS A 96 7.51 5.99 -5.05
CA LYS A 96 7.88 6.46 -3.72
C LYS A 96 8.80 5.47 -3.00
N TRP A 97 8.54 4.19 -3.16
CA TRP A 97 9.38 3.15 -2.55
C TRP A 97 10.82 3.22 -3.06
N VAL A 98 11.01 3.30 -4.37
CA VAL A 98 12.33 3.44 -4.99
C VAL A 98 13.01 4.75 -4.59
N THR A 99 12.26 5.85 -4.51
CA THR A 99 12.77 7.14 -4.02
C THR A 99 13.25 7.02 -2.56
N ALA A 100 12.46 6.36 -1.71
CA ALA A 100 12.81 6.15 -0.30
C ALA A 100 14.08 5.30 -0.15
N ILE A 101 14.25 4.25 -0.97
CA ILE A 101 15.50 3.48 -1.04
C ILE A 101 16.67 4.42 -1.37
N GLY A 102 16.51 5.34 -2.33
CA GLY A 102 17.52 6.33 -2.69
C GLY A 102 17.89 7.24 -1.51
N VAL A 103 16.91 7.73 -0.75
CA VAL A 103 17.14 8.53 0.47
C VAL A 103 17.90 7.71 1.52
N MET A 104 17.48 6.47 1.75
CA MET A 104 18.08 5.60 2.75
C MET A 104 19.52 5.17 2.38
N LEU A 105 19.85 5.10 1.09
CA LEU A 105 21.22 4.93 0.63
C LEU A 105 22.11 6.13 1.01
N LEU A 106 21.59 7.36 0.93
CA LEU A 106 22.30 8.55 1.42
C LEU A 106 22.46 8.55 2.94
N VAL A 107 21.48 8.01 3.67
CA VAL A 107 21.59 7.80 5.13
C VAL A 107 22.68 6.77 5.45
N GLU A 108 22.69 5.63 4.78
CA GLU A 108 23.72 4.59 4.98
C GLU A 108 25.13 5.10 4.63
N GLN A 109 25.27 5.99 3.64
CA GLN A 109 26.50 6.67 3.29
C GLN A 109 26.91 7.76 4.31
N GLY A 110 26.09 8.03 5.34
CA GLY A 110 26.35 9.08 6.33
C GLY A 110 26.20 10.51 5.80
N LYS A 111 25.59 10.69 4.62
CA LYS A 111 25.37 11.99 4.00
C LYS A 111 24.06 12.64 4.45
N LEU A 112 23.07 11.83 4.87
CA LEU A 112 21.82 12.25 5.44
C LEU A 112 21.63 11.69 6.85
N ASP A 113 20.97 12.48 7.69
CA ASP A 113 20.52 12.11 9.02
C ASP A 113 19.00 12.25 9.09
N LEU A 114 18.31 11.16 9.40
CA LEU A 114 16.85 11.10 9.44
C LEU A 114 16.25 12.04 10.49
N ASP A 115 17.00 12.35 11.55
CA ASP A 115 16.56 13.17 12.68
C ASP A 115 16.94 14.65 12.55
N LYS A 116 17.48 15.04 11.41
CA LYS A 116 17.73 16.45 11.13
C LYS A 116 16.56 17.10 10.39
N PRO A 117 16.31 18.40 10.66
CA PRO A 117 15.36 19.20 9.89
C PRO A 117 15.71 19.17 8.40
N VAL A 118 14.68 18.93 7.55
CA VAL A 118 14.89 18.87 6.10
C VAL A 118 15.50 20.16 5.54
N ASN A 119 15.10 21.32 6.09
CA ASN A 119 15.65 22.64 5.72
C ASN A 119 17.14 22.80 6.04
N HIS A 120 17.76 21.89 6.83
CA HIS A 120 19.20 21.87 7.04
C HIS A 120 19.95 21.56 5.73
N TYR A 121 19.40 20.70 4.91
CA TYR A 121 20.01 20.25 3.67
C TYR A 121 19.64 21.07 2.43
N LEU A 122 18.40 21.61 2.40
CA LEU A 122 17.87 22.30 1.23
C LEU A 122 18.50 23.68 1.07
N THR A 123 18.89 24.07 -0.14
CA THR A 123 19.48 25.38 -0.49
C THR A 123 18.73 26.10 -1.60
N ARG A 124 18.27 25.40 -2.65
CA ARG A 124 17.57 25.98 -3.80
C ARG A 124 16.12 26.37 -3.48
N TRP A 125 15.52 25.71 -2.52
CA TRP A 125 14.20 25.97 -2.00
C TRP A 125 14.14 25.61 -0.51
N LYS A 126 13.24 26.21 0.23
CA LYS A 126 13.03 25.93 1.66
C LYS A 126 11.57 25.62 1.91
N LEU A 127 11.34 24.59 2.72
CA LEU A 127 10.00 24.38 3.27
C LEU A 127 9.57 25.62 4.06
N PRO A 128 8.35 26.15 3.84
CA PRO A 128 7.85 27.32 4.56
C PRO A 128 7.88 27.16 6.08
N ASP A 129 8.08 28.27 6.77
CA ASP A 129 7.95 28.32 8.23
C ASP A 129 6.52 27.99 8.67
N HIS A 130 6.39 27.38 9.84
CA HIS A 130 5.11 27.01 10.45
C HIS A 130 5.13 27.32 11.96
N GLU A 131 3.95 27.33 12.58
CA GLU A 131 3.77 27.72 13.99
C GLU A 131 4.12 26.61 15.01
N PHE A 132 4.28 25.38 14.57
CA PHE A 132 4.57 24.23 15.45
C PHE A 132 6.02 24.27 15.95
N SER A 133 6.23 23.74 17.16
CA SER A 133 7.54 23.73 17.81
C SER A 133 8.51 22.72 17.17
N ASN A 134 7.98 21.63 16.65
CA ASN A 134 8.79 20.56 16.05
C ASN A 134 9.07 20.86 14.58
N PRO A 135 10.33 20.81 14.13
CA PRO A 135 10.65 20.96 12.72
C PRO A 135 10.24 19.71 11.91
N VAL A 136 10.04 19.89 10.61
CA VAL A 136 9.89 18.76 9.70
C VAL A 136 11.25 18.08 9.51
N LEU A 137 11.37 16.84 9.98
CA LEU A 137 12.57 16.01 9.84
C LEU A 137 12.51 15.19 8.54
N VAL A 138 13.67 14.69 8.09
CA VAL A 138 13.75 13.83 6.89
C VAL A 138 12.84 12.60 7.03
N ARG A 139 12.85 11.94 8.21
CA ARG A 139 11.98 10.79 8.48
C ARG A 139 10.49 11.09 8.34
N HIS A 140 10.06 12.31 8.65
CA HIS A 140 8.65 12.70 8.57
C HIS A 140 8.15 12.76 7.12
N LEU A 141 9.00 13.11 6.16
CA LEU A 141 8.67 13.05 4.74
C LEU A 141 8.54 11.60 4.25
N LEU A 142 9.48 10.73 4.64
CA LEU A 142 9.46 9.29 4.29
C LEU A 142 8.24 8.57 4.85
N SER A 143 7.82 8.90 6.06
CA SER A 143 6.71 8.24 6.77
C SER A 143 5.36 8.90 6.59
N HIS A 144 5.25 9.94 5.76
CA HIS A 144 4.02 10.71 5.60
C HIS A 144 3.48 11.31 6.91
N THR A 145 4.39 11.71 7.82
CA THR A 145 4.05 12.36 9.10
C THR A 145 4.56 13.80 9.16
N SER A 146 4.84 14.40 8.02
CA SER A 146 5.38 15.77 7.94
C SER A 146 4.37 16.87 8.32
N GLY A 147 3.09 16.56 8.41
CA GLY A 147 2.02 17.53 8.62
C GLY A 147 1.65 18.34 7.37
N LEU A 148 2.17 17.97 6.21
CA LEU A 148 1.84 18.62 4.93
C LEU A 148 0.38 18.43 4.56
N GLU A 149 -0.27 19.53 4.15
CA GLU A 149 -1.66 19.58 3.67
C GLU A 149 -1.68 19.67 2.13
N ASP A 150 -1.24 18.62 1.43
CA ASP A 150 -1.09 18.66 -0.02
C ASP A 150 -1.89 17.61 -0.79
N GLY A 151 -2.58 16.73 -0.09
CA GLY A 151 -3.34 15.64 -0.73
C GLY A 151 -2.45 14.61 -1.43
N LEU A 152 -3.01 13.90 -2.42
CA LEU A 152 -2.42 12.69 -2.97
C LEU A 152 -1.30 12.89 -3.99
N GLY A 153 -1.08 14.08 -4.53
CA GLY A 153 -0.04 14.25 -5.56
C GLY A 153 0.03 15.64 -6.13
N PHE A 154 1.10 15.90 -6.87
CA PHE A 154 1.34 17.15 -7.56
C PHE A 154 1.48 16.89 -9.06
N GLY A 155 0.56 17.46 -9.84
CA GLY A 155 0.66 17.70 -11.26
C GLY A 155 0.66 16.50 -12.20
N ASP A 156 -0.54 16.22 -12.72
CA ASP A 156 -0.68 15.48 -13.97
C ASP A 156 -0.63 16.49 -15.12
N TYR A 157 0.15 16.19 -16.14
CA TYR A 157 0.31 17.00 -17.34
C TYR A 157 -0.04 16.18 -18.56
N ASP A 158 -0.76 16.76 -19.52
CA ASP A 158 -1.03 16.11 -20.79
C ASP A 158 0.27 15.89 -21.57
N LEU A 159 0.25 14.95 -22.53
CA LEU A 159 1.46 14.55 -23.26
C LEU A 159 2.10 15.70 -24.07
N ASP A 160 1.31 16.68 -24.49
CA ASP A 160 1.72 17.87 -25.23
C ASP A 160 2.08 19.06 -24.33
N GLU A 161 1.78 19.01 -23.02
CA GLU A 161 2.22 20.04 -22.07
C GLU A 161 3.72 19.88 -21.73
N ASP A 162 4.42 20.99 -21.54
CA ASP A 162 5.77 20.99 -20.97
C ASP A 162 5.70 20.76 -19.45
N LEU A 163 6.58 19.90 -18.94
CA LEU A 163 6.70 19.72 -17.49
C LEU A 163 7.44 20.92 -16.88
N PRO A 164 6.97 21.44 -15.74
CA PRO A 164 7.74 22.42 -14.98
C PRO A 164 9.04 21.80 -14.45
N THR A 165 10.01 22.65 -14.22
CA THR A 165 11.22 22.28 -13.47
C THR A 165 10.85 21.90 -12.03
N LEU A 166 11.80 21.26 -11.33
CA LEU A 166 11.63 20.92 -9.91
C LEU A 166 11.35 22.17 -9.06
N GLU A 167 12.09 23.24 -9.30
CA GLU A 167 11.94 24.52 -8.59
C GLU A 167 10.59 25.19 -8.86
N GLU A 168 10.14 25.18 -10.11
CA GLU A 168 8.80 25.68 -10.47
C GLU A 168 7.70 24.86 -9.80
N SER A 169 7.84 23.52 -9.79
CA SER A 169 6.90 22.63 -9.11
C SER A 169 6.86 22.82 -7.59
N LEU A 170 7.99 23.21 -6.97
CA LEU A 170 8.07 23.52 -5.54
C LEU A 170 7.52 24.92 -5.23
N ALA A 171 7.72 25.88 -6.12
CA ALA A 171 7.22 27.24 -5.94
C ALA A 171 5.71 27.35 -6.18
N GLU A 172 5.20 26.68 -7.21
CA GLU A 172 3.79 26.66 -7.59
C GLU A 172 3.30 25.25 -7.83
N PRO A 173 3.12 24.44 -6.78
CA PRO A 173 2.71 23.05 -6.91
C PRO A 173 1.29 22.94 -7.48
N ARG A 174 1.10 21.98 -8.39
CA ARG A 174 -0.19 21.70 -9.03
C ARG A 174 -0.67 20.33 -8.59
N ALA A 175 -1.86 20.22 -8.02
CA ALA A 175 -2.49 18.94 -7.73
C ALA A 175 -3.14 18.33 -8.96
N SER A 176 -3.24 17.00 -8.97
CA SER A 176 -4.06 16.26 -9.91
C SER A 176 -5.47 16.81 -9.94
N GLY A 177 -5.93 17.28 -11.08
CA GLY A 177 -7.33 17.67 -11.30
C GLY A 177 -7.72 19.08 -10.95
N SER A 178 -6.81 20.07 -10.78
CA SER A 178 -7.18 21.48 -11.00
C SER A 178 -6.95 22.56 -9.98
N GLN A 179 -6.58 22.31 -8.75
CA GLN A 179 -6.40 23.45 -7.81
C GLN A 179 -4.94 23.59 -7.41
N GLY A 180 -4.44 24.84 -7.42
CA GLY A 180 -3.13 25.15 -6.86
C GLY A 180 -3.05 24.68 -5.42
N VAL A 181 -2.10 23.82 -5.14
CA VAL A 181 -1.80 23.33 -3.80
C VAL A 181 -0.68 24.17 -3.22
N ARG A 182 -0.59 24.25 -1.91
CA ARG A 182 0.49 24.95 -1.23
C ARG A 182 1.18 24.01 -0.27
N PHE A 183 2.49 24.18 -0.12
CA PHE A 183 3.21 23.56 0.98
C PHE A 183 2.84 24.26 2.29
N VAL A 184 1.86 23.73 2.98
CA VAL A 184 1.39 24.20 4.29
C VAL A 184 1.55 23.05 5.28
N ILE A 185 2.18 23.32 6.41
CA ILE A 185 2.20 22.43 7.55
C ILE A 185 1.00 22.75 8.42
N SER A 186 -0.03 21.93 8.40
CA SER A 186 -1.30 22.13 9.12
C SER A 186 -1.44 21.30 10.39
N VAL A 187 -0.55 20.30 10.55
CA VAL A 187 -0.50 19.42 11.72
C VAL A 187 0.93 19.36 12.23
N GLU A 188 1.09 19.19 13.55
CA GLU A 188 2.43 19.11 14.14
C GLU A 188 3.24 17.94 13.57
N PRO A 189 4.45 18.19 13.02
CA PRO A 189 5.27 17.15 12.42
C PRO A 189 5.57 15.97 13.38
N GLY A 190 5.40 14.77 12.89
CA GLY A 190 5.62 13.52 13.63
C GLY A 190 4.39 12.99 14.37
N THR A 191 3.22 13.66 14.32
CA THR A 191 2.06 13.28 15.14
C THR A 191 0.99 12.49 14.39
N GLU A 192 0.74 12.82 13.11
CA GLU A 192 -0.34 12.21 12.33
C GLU A 192 0.16 11.73 10.98
N PHE A 193 -0.35 10.59 10.53
CA PHE A 193 -0.13 10.08 9.20
C PHE A 193 -1.06 10.79 8.20
N ASN A 194 -0.46 11.46 7.21
CA ASN A 194 -1.17 12.08 6.10
C ASN A 194 -0.39 11.85 4.80
N TYR A 195 -0.90 10.97 3.93
CA TYR A 195 -0.22 10.60 2.69
C TYR A 195 -0.01 11.80 1.77
N SER A 196 1.26 12.09 1.42
CA SER A 196 1.66 13.30 0.71
C SER A 196 2.53 13.00 -0.51
N GLY A 197 2.09 13.48 -1.67
CA GLY A 197 2.92 13.52 -2.89
C GLY A 197 3.99 14.59 -2.82
N GLY A 198 3.65 15.76 -2.24
CA GLY A 198 4.56 16.88 -2.06
C GLY A 198 5.73 16.57 -1.15
N GLY A 199 5.53 15.71 -0.14
CA GLY A 199 6.63 15.23 0.66
C GLY A 199 7.71 14.53 -0.18
N TYR A 200 7.32 13.80 -1.22
CA TYR A 200 8.25 13.13 -2.13
C TYR A 200 8.85 14.08 -3.18
N LEU A 201 8.17 15.18 -3.53
CA LEU A 201 8.81 16.24 -4.32
C LEU A 201 9.96 16.89 -3.53
N ILE A 202 9.78 17.12 -2.22
CA ILE A 202 10.83 17.61 -1.34
C ILE A 202 11.96 16.58 -1.20
N LEU A 203 11.65 15.27 -1.11
CA LEU A 203 12.66 14.21 -1.10
C LEU A 203 13.44 14.13 -2.41
N GLN A 204 12.80 14.41 -3.55
CA GLN A 204 13.51 14.54 -4.84
C GLN A 204 14.56 15.64 -4.78
N LEU A 205 14.17 16.85 -4.34
CA LEU A 205 15.12 17.95 -4.15
C LEU A 205 16.23 17.57 -3.16
N LEU A 206 15.88 16.93 -2.05
CA LEU A 206 16.82 16.50 -1.02
C LEU A 206 17.90 15.56 -1.58
N ILE A 207 17.50 14.59 -2.41
CA ILE A 207 18.45 13.69 -3.09
C ILE A 207 19.42 14.49 -3.96
N GLU A 208 18.92 15.43 -4.76
CA GLU A 208 19.75 16.25 -5.64
C GLU A 208 20.73 17.14 -4.88
N GLU A 209 20.26 17.81 -3.82
CA GLU A 209 21.09 18.71 -2.98
C GLU A 209 22.20 17.97 -2.25
N VAL A 210 21.91 16.76 -1.75
CA VAL A 210 22.87 16.00 -0.93
C VAL A 210 23.81 15.18 -1.80
N SER A 211 23.33 14.65 -2.93
CA SER A 211 24.16 13.87 -3.86
C SER A 211 24.99 14.74 -4.80
N GLY A 212 24.52 15.95 -5.11
CA GLY A 212 25.12 16.85 -6.11
C GLY A 212 24.85 16.46 -7.56
N ILE A 213 23.95 15.49 -7.80
CA ILE A 213 23.53 15.06 -9.15
C ILE A 213 22.01 14.99 -9.24
N GLY A 214 21.47 15.05 -10.46
CA GLY A 214 20.03 14.98 -10.67
C GLY A 214 19.41 13.69 -10.15
N PHE A 215 18.15 13.77 -9.71
CA PHE A 215 17.42 12.65 -9.11
C PHE A 215 17.42 11.39 -9.99
N VAL A 216 17.12 11.54 -11.28
CA VAL A 216 17.06 10.41 -12.22
C VAL A 216 18.43 9.74 -12.33
N ASP A 217 19.48 10.53 -12.50
CA ASP A 217 20.85 10.02 -12.61
C ASP A 217 21.30 9.35 -11.30
N PHE A 218 20.88 9.90 -10.16
CA PHE A 218 21.19 9.30 -8.86
C PHE A 218 20.56 7.92 -8.71
N ILE A 219 19.26 7.79 -9.00
CA ILE A 219 18.57 6.50 -8.92
C ILE A 219 19.14 5.50 -9.92
N GLN A 220 19.43 5.97 -11.14
CA GLN A 220 20.06 5.13 -12.17
C GLN A 220 21.37 4.54 -11.66
N GLN A 221 22.27 5.38 -11.16
CA GLN A 221 23.62 4.98 -10.74
C GLN A 221 23.66 4.18 -9.44
N GLN A 222 22.75 4.47 -8.49
CA GLN A 222 22.78 3.86 -7.15
C GLN A 222 21.91 2.63 -7.02
N ILE A 223 20.87 2.48 -7.88
CA ILE A 223 19.89 1.39 -7.78
C ILE A 223 19.82 0.60 -9.08
N PHE A 224 19.50 1.24 -10.21
CA PHE A 224 19.17 0.51 -11.44
C PHE A 224 20.40 -0.16 -12.06
N ASP A 225 21.50 0.56 -12.24
CA ASP A 225 22.72 0.01 -12.84
C ASP A 225 23.32 -1.13 -12.00
N PRO A 226 23.51 -0.99 -10.66
CA PRO A 226 24.05 -2.05 -9.83
C PRO A 226 23.21 -3.34 -9.82
N LEU A 227 21.88 -3.21 -10.02
CA LEU A 227 20.95 -4.33 -10.05
C LEU A 227 20.66 -4.81 -11.49
N ASN A 228 21.30 -4.23 -12.49
CA ASN A 228 21.04 -4.52 -13.91
C ASN A 228 19.53 -4.35 -14.28
N MET A 229 18.90 -3.31 -13.74
CA MET A 229 17.50 -2.95 -13.98
C MET A 229 17.41 -2.08 -15.26
N GLN A 230 17.62 -2.69 -16.42
CA GLN A 230 17.70 -1.99 -17.70
C GLN A 230 16.33 -1.57 -18.27
N ARG A 231 15.26 -2.08 -17.67
CA ARG A 231 13.87 -1.79 -18.02
C ARG A 231 13.17 -1.05 -16.87
N SER A 232 13.88 -0.07 -16.28
CA SER A 232 13.39 0.80 -15.21
C SER A 232 13.85 2.22 -15.47
N THR A 233 12.94 3.19 -15.38
CA THR A 233 13.24 4.60 -15.64
C THR A 233 12.23 5.52 -14.98
N PHE A 234 12.71 6.71 -14.59
CA PHE A 234 11.87 7.86 -14.21
C PHE A 234 11.69 8.86 -15.38
N VAL A 235 12.24 8.55 -16.55
CA VAL A 235 12.08 9.37 -17.75
C VAL A 235 10.93 8.83 -18.57
N TYR A 236 9.91 9.65 -18.77
CA TYR A 236 8.81 9.30 -19.66
C TYR A 236 9.33 9.19 -21.12
N SER A 237 9.06 8.07 -21.76
CA SER A 237 9.39 7.83 -23.16
C SER A 237 8.20 7.26 -23.93
N GLN A 238 7.73 7.99 -24.94
CA GLN A 238 6.67 7.49 -25.86
C GLN A 238 7.20 6.52 -26.91
N ASN A 239 8.52 6.45 -27.09
CA ASN A 239 9.13 5.77 -28.25
C ASN A 239 9.62 4.35 -27.94
N ASP A 240 9.47 3.87 -26.70
CA ASP A 240 9.83 2.51 -26.36
C ASP A 240 8.69 1.54 -26.73
N SER A 241 8.96 0.70 -27.74
CA SER A 241 7.97 -0.24 -28.29
C SER A 241 7.58 -1.36 -27.33
N ASN A 242 8.37 -1.60 -26.25
CA ASN A 242 8.07 -2.57 -25.20
C ASN A 242 7.66 -1.87 -23.89
N THR A 243 6.86 -0.83 -24.00
CA THR A 243 6.15 -0.20 -22.88
C THR A 243 4.66 -0.44 -23.03
N SER A 244 4.01 -0.92 -21.94
CA SER A 244 2.57 -1.12 -21.93
C SER A 244 1.85 0.21 -22.03
N PRO A 245 0.94 0.41 -22.99
CA PRO A 245 0.01 1.52 -22.92
C PRO A 245 -0.88 1.38 -21.70
N SER A 246 -1.43 2.49 -21.22
CA SER A 246 -2.46 2.49 -20.20
C SER A 246 -3.80 2.12 -20.84
N PHE A 247 -4.55 1.23 -20.19
CA PHE A 247 -5.92 0.87 -20.56
C PHE A 247 -6.90 1.36 -19.50
N ASP A 248 -8.08 1.73 -19.93
CA ASP A 248 -9.18 2.00 -19.00
C ASP A 248 -9.88 0.70 -18.56
N VAL A 249 -10.90 0.83 -17.72
CA VAL A 249 -11.67 -0.32 -17.21
C VAL A 249 -12.49 -1.07 -18.27
N ASN A 250 -12.63 -0.50 -19.46
CA ASN A 250 -13.33 -1.12 -20.58
C ASN A 250 -12.36 -1.83 -21.55
N GLY A 251 -11.05 -1.69 -21.32
CA GLY A 251 -10.01 -2.25 -22.19
C GLY A 251 -9.66 -1.37 -23.38
N GLU A 252 -10.03 -0.09 -23.35
CA GLU A 252 -9.66 0.87 -24.37
C GLU A 252 -8.34 1.55 -23.98
N VAL A 253 -7.47 1.81 -24.99
CA VAL A 253 -6.24 2.57 -24.76
C VAL A 253 -6.61 3.98 -24.33
N ALA A 254 -6.14 4.37 -23.17
CA ALA A 254 -6.44 5.65 -22.57
C ALA A 254 -5.20 6.56 -22.55
N ILE A 255 -5.43 7.86 -22.38
CA ILE A 255 -4.37 8.86 -22.31
C ILE A 255 -3.50 8.58 -21.08
N SER A 256 -2.19 8.51 -21.29
CA SER A 256 -1.19 8.52 -20.21
C SER A 256 -0.83 9.97 -19.90
N TYR A 257 -0.58 10.25 -18.62
CA TYR A 257 -0.12 11.56 -18.16
C TYR A 257 1.38 11.57 -17.95
N LYS A 258 1.99 12.75 -18.11
CA LYS A 258 3.33 13.04 -17.56
C LYS A 258 3.18 13.58 -16.14
N TYR A 259 4.15 13.32 -15.30
CA TYR A 259 4.12 13.74 -13.89
C TYR A 259 5.28 14.67 -13.59
N ALA A 260 4.98 15.86 -13.06
CA ALA A 260 6.02 16.78 -12.59
C ALA A 260 6.79 16.21 -11.39
N VAL A 261 6.13 15.38 -10.58
CA VAL A 261 6.74 14.75 -9.41
C VAL A 261 7.21 13.34 -9.75
N ALA A 262 8.34 13.24 -10.43
CA ALA A 262 8.93 11.96 -10.81
C ALA A 262 9.09 11.03 -9.60
N ALA A 263 9.63 11.53 -8.49
CA ALA A 263 9.85 10.78 -7.25
C ALA A 263 8.59 10.17 -6.62
N ALA A 264 7.40 10.73 -6.89
CA ALA A 264 6.14 10.23 -6.32
C ALA A 264 5.38 9.27 -7.23
N THR A 265 5.49 9.44 -8.57
CA THR A 265 4.60 8.75 -9.54
C THR A 265 5.25 8.38 -10.86
N GLY A 266 6.47 8.87 -11.16
CA GLY A 266 7.05 8.84 -12.50
C GLY A 266 7.76 7.55 -12.89
N LEU A 267 7.87 6.56 -12.02
CA LEU A 267 8.57 5.32 -12.31
C LEU A 267 7.80 4.44 -13.30
N SER A 268 8.50 4.00 -14.32
CA SER A 268 8.12 2.86 -15.15
C SER A 268 9.16 1.75 -15.00
N ALA A 269 8.72 0.51 -14.83
CA ALA A 269 9.62 -0.64 -14.74
C ALA A 269 8.94 -1.93 -15.21
N SER A 270 9.78 -2.94 -15.51
CA SER A 270 9.33 -4.29 -15.83
C SER A 270 9.17 -5.16 -14.59
N ALA A 271 8.39 -6.26 -14.71
CA ALA A 271 8.25 -7.23 -13.64
C ALA A 271 9.60 -7.89 -13.30
N SER A 272 10.47 -8.14 -14.30
CA SER A 272 11.79 -8.72 -14.09
C SER A 272 12.73 -7.79 -13.30
N ASP A 273 12.71 -6.49 -13.56
CA ASP A 273 13.51 -5.52 -12.82
C ASP A 273 13.03 -5.37 -11.37
N LEU A 274 11.72 -5.31 -11.15
CA LEU A 274 11.18 -5.32 -9.79
C LEU A 274 11.50 -6.60 -9.04
N GLY A 275 11.58 -7.73 -9.74
CA GLY A 275 12.08 -8.99 -9.19
C GLY A 275 13.52 -8.88 -8.70
N ARG A 276 14.41 -8.29 -9.51
CA ARG A 276 15.82 -8.04 -9.11
C ARG A 276 15.92 -7.15 -7.88
N LEU A 277 15.14 -6.06 -7.84
CA LEU A 277 15.07 -5.18 -6.68
C LEU A 277 14.56 -5.90 -5.43
N SER A 278 13.47 -6.66 -5.57
CA SER A 278 12.89 -7.43 -4.45
C SER A 278 13.91 -8.42 -3.88
N LEU A 279 14.58 -9.19 -4.74
CA LEU A 279 15.63 -10.13 -4.32
C LEU A 279 16.76 -9.41 -3.57
N ALA A 280 17.22 -8.24 -4.07
CA ALA A 280 18.28 -7.48 -3.43
C ALA A 280 17.89 -6.93 -2.04
N MET A 281 16.60 -6.68 -1.81
CA MET A 281 16.05 -6.20 -0.52
C MET A 281 15.83 -7.33 0.50
N MET A 282 15.79 -8.61 0.08
CA MET A 282 15.52 -9.75 0.94
C MET A 282 16.69 -10.10 1.86
N PRO A 283 16.43 -10.58 3.10
CA PRO A 283 17.47 -10.98 4.07
C PRO A 283 18.43 -12.04 3.53
N ALA A 284 17.96 -12.98 2.72
CA ALA A 284 18.79 -14.05 2.14
C ALA A 284 19.96 -13.50 1.31
N ASN A 285 19.81 -12.36 0.66
CA ASN A 285 20.83 -11.82 -0.24
C ASN A 285 21.99 -11.13 0.48
N ARG A 286 21.79 -10.68 1.73
CA ARG A 286 22.82 -10.03 2.56
C ARG A 286 23.54 -8.87 1.87
N SER A 287 22.83 -8.17 0.99
CA SER A 287 23.34 -7.01 0.25
C SER A 287 23.34 -5.75 1.14
N HIS A 288 23.91 -4.65 0.65
CA HIS A 288 23.73 -3.35 1.31
C HIS A 288 22.26 -2.91 1.29
N LEU A 289 21.47 -3.29 0.26
CA LEU A 289 20.04 -3.00 0.18
C LEU A 289 19.22 -3.80 1.21
N THR A 290 19.70 -4.97 1.66
CA THR A 290 19.07 -5.68 2.77
C THR A 290 19.07 -4.83 4.05
N ARG A 291 20.20 -4.18 4.40
CA ARG A 291 20.27 -3.28 5.57
C ARG A 291 19.41 -2.04 5.39
N VAL A 292 19.36 -1.49 4.18
CA VAL A 292 18.46 -0.39 3.84
C VAL A 292 17.01 -0.80 4.11
N SER A 293 16.60 -1.96 3.62
CA SER A 293 15.27 -2.54 3.81
C SER A 293 14.92 -2.73 5.29
N GLU A 294 15.83 -3.31 6.08
CA GLU A 294 15.65 -3.50 7.53
C GLU A 294 15.39 -2.17 8.26
N ASN A 295 16.15 -1.12 7.90
CA ASN A 295 15.99 0.21 8.48
C ASN A 295 14.69 0.90 8.02
N MET A 296 14.18 0.58 6.83
CA MET A 296 12.92 1.13 6.32
C MET A 296 11.68 0.55 7.04
N ARG A 297 11.73 -0.70 7.52
CA ARG A 297 10.61 -1.39 8.16
C ARG A 297 10.28 -0.93 9.59
N VAL A 298 11.00 0.04 10.11
CA VAL A 298 10.69 0.59 11.44
C VAL A 298 9.37 1.37 11.38
N PRO A 299 8.33 0.97 12.17
CA PRO A 299 7.06 1.68 12.19
C PRO A 299 7.23 3.18 12.50
N ALA A 300 6.75 4.04 11.61
CA ALA A 300 6.89 5.49 11.72
C ALA A 300 5.58 6.23 11.40
N GLY A 301 4.73 5.70 10.55
CA GLY A 301 3.37 6.19 10.29
C GLY A 301 2.35 5.23 10.92
N LEU A 302 1.48 5.76 11.79
CA LEU A 302 0.46 4.98 12.49
C LEU A 302 -0.93 5.40 12.02
N MET A 303 -1.83 4.43 11.85
CA MET A 303 -3.25 4.67 11.64
C MET A 303 -4.04 4.02 12.76
N PHE A 304 -4.82 4.80 13.51
CA PHE A 304 -5.53 4.34 14.72
C PHE A 304 -4.62 3.65 15.76
N GLY A 305 -3.36 4.08 15.82
CA GLY A 305 -2.36 3.52 16.73
C GLY A 305 -1.70 2.21 16.26
N LEU A 306 -2.06 1.72 15.06
CA LEU A 306 -1.47 0.51 14.47
C LEU A 306 -0.41 0.89 13.41
N PRO A 307 0.68 0.13 13.29
CA PRO A 307 1.66 0.33 12.23
C PRO A 307 1.00 0.24 10.85
N LEU A 308 1.22 1.26 10.02
CA LEU A 308 0.78 1.30 8.64
C LEU A 308 1.95 1.53 7.69
N TRP A 309 2.94 2.34 8.15
CA TRP A 309 4.00 2.85 7.30
C TRP A 309 5.35 2.85 8.00
N GLY A 310 6.37 2.40 7.28
CA GLY A 310 7.76 2.52 7.67
C GLY A 310 8.40 3.81 7.11
N LEU A 311 9.67 3.75 6.75
CA LEU A 311 10.35 4.86 6.10
C LEU A 311 10.28 4.71 4.57
N GLY A 312 9.10 4.98 4.01
CA GLY A 312 8.84 4.95 2.58
C GLY A 312 8.24 3.65 2.04
N GLU A 313 7.82 2.77 2.90
CA GLU A 313 7.15 1.52 2.52
C GLU A 313 5.91 1.25 3.38
N ILE A 314 4.98 0.50 2.83
CA ILE A 314 3.78 0.04 3.52
C ILE A 314 4.14 -1.19 4.34
N LEU A 315 3.69 -1.23 5.60
CA LEU A 315 3.78 -2.38 6.50
C LEU A 315 2.42 -3.10 6.46
N TYR A 316 2.33 -4.16 5.67
CA TYR A 316 1.03 -4.77 5.32
C TYR A 316 0.42 -5.65 6.42
N ALA A 317 1.24 -6.46 7.06
CA ALA A 317 0.86 -7.30 8.20
C ALA A 317 2.12 -7.71 8.96
N GLU A 318 1.97 -8.01 10.25
CA GLU A 318 3.04 -8.65 11.01
C GLU A 318 3.33 -10.04 10.47
N THR A 319 4.60 -10.42 10.46
CA THR A 319 5.02 -11.78 10.11
C THR A 319 5.06 -12.67 11.35
N ASN A 320 5.22 -13.98 11.14
CA ASN A 320 5.26 -14.94 12.23
C ASN A 320 6.49 -14.80 13.15
N LEU A 321 7.56 -14.14 12.68
CA LEU A 321 8.77 -13.88 13.48
C LEU A 321 8.81 -12.45 14.06
N GLY A 322 7.76 -11.65 13.85
CA GLY A 322 7.61 -10.32 14.43
C GLY A 322 8.24 -9.19 13.62
N ASP A 323 8.51 -9.42 12.34
CA ASP A 323 8.80 -8.39 11.35
C ASP A 323 7.51 -8.02 10.59
N PHE A 324 7.58 -7.36 9.46
CA PHE A 324 6.43 -7.00 8.63
C PHE A 324 6.58 -7.50 7.20
N VAL A 325 5.49 -7.97 6.61
CA VAL A 325 5.35 -8.00 5.16
C VAL A 325 5.34 -6.56 4.68
N TYR A 326 6.21 -6.22 3.74
CA TYR A 326 6.45 -4.85 3.31
C TYR A 326 6.49 -4.70 1.79
N GLY A 327 6.49 -3.46 1.32
CA GLY A 327 6.54 -3.10 -0.09
C GLY A 327 5.73 -1.86 -0.40
N HIS A 328 5.18 -1.77 -1.60
CA HIS A 328 4.36 -0.62 -1.98
C HIS A 328 3.31 -0.97 -3.05
N ASP A 329 2.18 -0.27 -3.01
CA ASP A 329 1.17 -0.28 -4.06
C ASP A 329 1.26 0.97 -4.92
N GLY A 330 0.80 0.84 -6.16
CA GLY A 330 0.55 1.96 -7.04
C GLY A 330 -0.87 1.95 -7.57
N ALA A 331 -1.48 3.12 -7.62
CA ALA A 331 -2.78 3.31 -8.26
C ALA A 331 -2.84 4.68 -8.91
N ASN A 332 -3.31 4.74 -10.15
CA ASN A 332 -3.52 5.99 -10.87
C ASN A 332 -4.58 5.81 -11.97
N GLU A 333 -5.11 6.93 -12.44
CA GLU A 333 -5.95 6.94 -13.63
C GLU A 333 -5.11 6.65 -14.88
N PRO A 334 -5.68 6.04 -15.93
CA PRO A 334 -7.11 5.67 -16.06
C PRO A 334 -7.51 4.41 -15.30
N ALA A 335 -6.66 3.41 -15.17
CA ALA A 335 -6.85 2.20 -14.39
C ALA A 335 -5.53 1.45 -14.22
N ILE A 336 -4.52 2.17 -13.75
CA ILE A 336 -3.21 1.62 -13.36
C ILE A 336 -3.33 1.11 -11.94
N ASN A 337 -2.94 -0.14 -11.69
CA ASN A 337 -2.86 -0.73 -10.36
C ASN A 337 -1.68 -1.69 -10.28
N THR A 338 -0.78 -1.43 -9.35
CA THR A 338 0.43 -2.22 -9.14
C THR A 338 0.55 -2.58 -7.67
N ALA A 339 1.12 -3.74 -7.38
CA ALA A 339 1.31 -4.24 -6.02
C ALA A 339 2.62 -5.02 -5.93
N LEU A 340 3.38 -4.76 -4.87
CA LEU A 340 4.57 -5.50 -4.52
C LEU A 340 4.54 -5.78 -3.01
N ARG A 341 4.74 -7.04 -2.65
CA ARG A 341 4.83 -7.53 -1.27
C ARG A 341 6.06 -8.42 -1.13
N ILE A 342 6.78 -8.25 -0.03
CA ILE A 342 7.92 -9.09 0.36
C ILE A 342 7.67 -9.60 1.78
N ASN A 343 7.77 -10.89 2.00
CA ASN A 343 7.83 -11.50 3.32
C ASN A 343 9.29 -11.77 3.68
N PRO A 344 9.87 -11.02 4.63
CA PRO A 344 11.28 -11.17 4.98
C PRO A 344 11.59 -12.49 5.71
N ASP A 345 10.61 -13.09 6.39
CA ASP A 345 10.80 -14.34 7.14
C ASP A 345 11.06 -15.53 6.20
N THR A 346 10.36 -15.57 5.07
CA THR A 346 10.42 -16.67 4.11
C THR A 346 11.25 -16.36 2.87
N ASN A 347 11.62 -15.07 2.67
CA ASN A 347 12.19 -14.55 1.42
C ASN A 347 11.29 -14.78 0.22
N ASP A 348 9.98 -14.67 0.42
CA ASP A 348 8.99 -14.75 -0.63
C ASP A 348 8.55 -13.36 -1.06
N ALA A 349 8.10 -13.23 -2.31
CA ALA A 349 7.48 -12.00 -2.79
C ALA A 349 6.45 -12.26 -3.87
N ILE A 350 5.57 -11.28 -4.03
CA ILE A 350 4.68 -11.18 -5.19
C ILE A 350 4.77 -9.78 -5.79
N ILE A 351 4.82 -9.73 -7.11
CA ILE A 351 4.74 -8.52 -7.91
C ILE A 351 3.59 -8.70 -8.88
N VAL A 352 2.69 -7.73 -8.93
CA VAL A 352 1.54 -7.73 -9.86
C VAL A 352 1.43 -6.34 -10.48
N LEU A 353 1.50 -6.27 -11.80
CA LEU A 353 1.42 -5.06 -12.59
C LEU A 353 0.18 -5.15 -13.50
N VAL A 354 -0.71 -4.18 -13.40
CA VAL A 354 -1.99 -4.18 -14.10
C VAL A 354 -2.28 -2.80 -14.67
N THR A 355 -2.73 -2.76 -15.91
CA THR A 355 -3.48 -1.66 -16.48
C THR A 355 -4.79 -2.19 -17.04
N GLY A 356 -5.91 -1.45 -16.92
CA GLY A 356 -7.26 -1.94 -17.28
C GLY A 356 -8.10 -2.42 -16.10
N HIS A 357 -7.59 -2.31 -14.86
CA HIS A 357 -8.38 -2.60 -13.66
C HIS A 357 -7.86 -1.83 -12.43
N LYS A 358 -8.74 -1.07 -11.76
CA LYS A 358 -8.34 -0.12 -10.68
C LYS A 358 -7.82 -0.76 -9.38
N ARG A 359 -8.09 -2.05 -9.10
CA ARG A 359 -7.80 -2.67 -7.79
C ARG A 359 -7.37 -4.14 -7.85
N LEU A 360 -7.11 -4.71 -9.02
CA LEU A 360 -6.89 -6.15 -9.14
C LEU A 360 -5.53 -6.57 -8.58
N ALA A 361 -4.48 -5.80 -8.84
CA ALA A 361 -3.15 -6.08 -8.29
C ALA A 361 -3.16 -5.99 -6.75
N THR A 362 -3.74 -4.92 -6.19
CA THR A 362 -3.90 -4.75 -4.75
C THR A 362 -4.74 -5.86 -4.13
N TYR A 363 -5.83 -6.31 -4.80
CA TYR A 363 -6.64 -7.44 -4.33
C TYR A 363 -5.81 -8.74 -4.27
N ILE A 364 -5.04 -9.05 -5.31
CA ILE A 364 -4.16 -10.24 -5.32
C ILE A 364 -3.10 -10.14 -4.21
N GLY A 365 -2.57 -8.92 -3.98
CA GLY A 365 -1.66 -8.64 -2.87
C GLY A 365 -2.29 -8.94 -1.49
N TYR A 366 -3.56 -8.57 -1.26
CA TYR A 366 -4.28 -8.89 -0.01
C TYR A 366 -4.38 -10.40 0.24
N GLU A 367 -4.78 -11.15 -0.80
CA GLU A 367 -4.89 -12.60 -0.70
C GLU A 367 -3.52 -13.25 -0.45
N TRP A 368 -2.45 -12.69 -1.04
CA TRP A 368 -1.09 -13.15 -0.82
C TRP A 368 -0.63 -12.92 0.63
N VAL A 369 -0.89 -11.74 1.21
CA VAL A 369 -0.53 -11.44 2.61
C VAL A 369 -1.26 -12.38 3.56
N LEU A 370 -2.57 -12.57 3.36
CA LEU A 370 -3.37 -13.49 4.17
C LEU A 370 -2.86 -14.95 4.04
N TRP A 371 -2.49 -15.36 2.84
CA TRP A 371 -1.94 -16.70 2.57
C TRP A 371 -0.57 -16.89 3.25
N GLN A 372 0.29 -15.89 3.23
CA GLN A 372 1.63 -15.94 3.81
C GLN A 372 1.64 -15.89 5.33
N THR A 373 0.79 -15.08 5.94
CA THR A 373 0.88 -14.75 7.36
C THR A 373 -0.29 -15.25 8.19
N GLY A 374 -1.43 -15.53 7.58
CA GLY A 374 -2.70 -15.75 8.26
C GLY A 374 -3.37 -14.47 8.76
N TYR A 375 -2.72 -13.29 8.62
CA TYR A 375 -3.26 -11.99 9.00
C TYR A 375 -3.73 -11.23 7.76
N PRO A 376 -4.81 -10.43 7.90
CA PRO A 376 -5.27 -9.57 6.81
C PRO A 376 -4.26 -8.45 6.52
N ASP A 377 -4.13 -8.10 5.26
CA ASP A 377 -3.40 -6.91 4.82
C ASP A 377 -4.06 -5.63 5.36
N VAL A 378 -3.27 -4.69 5.88
CA VAL A 378 -3.74 -3.43 6.48
C VAL A 378 -4.59 -2.59 5.52
N LEU A 379 -4.35 -2.67 4.21
CA LEU A 379 -5.14 -1.97 3.20
C LEU A 379 -6.47 -2.67 2.88
N SER A 380 -6.69 -3.89 3.41
CA SER A 380 -7.92 -4.69 3.18
C SER A 380 -9.05 -4.40 4.17
N THR A 381 -9.02 -3.28 4.89
CA THR A 381 -9.96 -2.94 5.98
C THR A 381 -11.44 -3.20 5.63
N ASN A 382 -11.86 -2.89 4.39
CA ASN A 382 -13.24 -3.16 3.96
C ASN A 382 -13.57 -4.66 3.91
N LEU A 383 -12.62 -5.51 3.51
CA LEU A 383 -12.77 -6.97 3.51
C LEU A 383 -12.79 -7.51 4.93
N VAL A 384 -11.92 -6.98 5.80
CA VAL A 384 -11.87 -7.32 7.23
C VAL A 384 -13.21 -7.02 7.89
N ILE A 385 -13.74 -5.81 7.75
CA ILE A 385 -15.05 -5.43 8.30
C ILE A 385 -16.16 -6.33 7.74
N SER A 386 -16.18 -6.57 6.43
CA SER A 386 -17.21 -7.40 5.80
C SER A 386 -17.17 -8.86 6.28
N SER A 387 -15.98 -9.39 6.59
CA SER A 387 -15.81 -10.76 7.11
C SER A 387 -16.46 -10.94 8.49
N SER A 388 -16.56 -9.87 9.31
CA SER A 388 -17.20 -9.89 10.63
C SER A 388 -18.73 -10.01 10.57
N VAL A 389 -19.34 -9.59 9.47
CA VAL A 389 -20.81 -9.46 9.40
C VAL A 389 -21.52 -10.80 9.61
N ARG A 390 -21.08 -11.84 8.93
CA ARG A 390 -21.70 -13.17 9.03
C ARG A 390 -21.60 -13.77 10.44
N PRO A 391 -20.42 -13.90 11.06
CA PRO A 391 -20.33 -14.41 12.44
C PRO A 391 -21.04 -13.51 13.44
N MET A 392 -21.02 -12.19 13.26
CA MET A 392 -21.75 -11.24 14.10
C MET A 392 -23.25 -11.54 14.08
N LEU A 393 -23.88 -11.65 12.91
CA LEU A 393 -25.30 -11.93 12.77
C LEU A 393 -25.69 -13.30 13.33
N ILE A 394 -24.89 -14.34 13.08
CA ILE A 394 -25.14 -15.68 13.62
C ILE A 394 -25.11 -15.66 15.15
N GLY A 395 -24.11 -15.05 15.74
CA GLY A 395 -23.99 -14.98 17.21
C GLY A 395 -25.08 -14.13 17.86
N LEU A 396 -25.43 -12.98 17.26
CA LEU A 396 -26.55 -12.16 17.70
C LEU A 396 -27.88 -12.95 17.68
N PHE A 397 -28.13 -13.69 16.60
CA PHE A 397 -29.31 -14.54 16.51
C PHE A 397 -29.35 -15.61 17.63
N LEU A 398 -28.22 -16.30 17.85
CA LEU A 398 -28.15 -17.35 18.90
C LEU A 398 -28.31 -16.76 20.30
N ILE A 399 -27.73 -15.58 20.58
CA ILE A 399 -27.87 -14.89 21.87
C ILE A 399 -29.33 -14.52 22.09
N VAL A 400 -29.96 -13.83 21.14
CA VAL A 400 -31.37 -13.43 21.29
C VAL A 400 -32.29 -14.64 21.43
N ALA A 401 -32.11 -15.66 20.60
CA ALA A 401 -32.88 -16.91 20.71
C ALA A 401 -32.74 -17.58 22.08
N SER A 402 -31.52 -17.61 22.62
CA SER A 402 -31.25 -18.18 23.96
C SER A 402 -31.97 -17.41 25.06
N PHE A 403 -31.95 -16.07 25.01
CA PHE A 403 -32.66 -15.24 26.00
C PHE A 403 -34.19 -15.37 25.87
N LEU A 404 -34.74 -15.47 24.68
CA LEU A 404 -36.17 -15.69 24.45
C LEU A 404 -36.61 -17.06 24.97
N PHE A 405 -35.83 -18.11 24.67
CA PHE A 405 -36.08 -19.46 25.12
C PHE A 405 -36.04 -19.55 26.64
N HIS A 406 -35.00 -18.99 27.27
CA HIS A 406 -34.91 -18.94 28.73
C HIS A 406 -36.12 -18.19 29.35
N GLY A 407 -36.49 -17.04 28.78
CA GLY A 407 -37.66 -16.27 29.21
C GLY A 407 -38.98 -17.01 29.05
N TRP A 408 -39.12 -17.90 28.05
CA TRP A 408 -40.29 -18.72 27.84
C TRP A 408 -40.42 -19.81 28.91
N PHE A 409 -39.35 -20.52 29.28
CA PHE A 409 -39.33 -21.56 30.29
C PHE A 409 -39.45 -21.04 31.74
N THR A 410 -39.02 -19.83 32.00
CA THR A 410 -39.09 -19.20 33.33
C THR A 410 -40.37 -18.41 33.59
N ARG A 411 -41.33 -18.44 32.65
CA ARG A 411 -42.66 -17.84 32.90
C ARG A 411 -43.35 -18.57 34.04
N PRO A 412 -43.82 -17.87 35.09
CA PRO A 412 -44.63 -18.50 36.12
C PRO A 412 -45.92 -19.04 35.47
N THR A 413 -46.20 -20.31 35.66
CA THR A 413 -47.48 -20.91 35.35
C THR A 413 -48.54 -20.15 36.10
N MET A 414 -49.43 -19.40 35.40
CA MET A 414 -50.64 -18.85 36.03
C MET A 414 -51.53 -20.03 36.43
N ASN A 415 -51.46 -20.43 37.69
CA ASN A 415 -52.46 -21.31 38.26
C ASN A 415 -53.84 -20.60 38.21
N HIS A 416 -54.69 -21.02 37.36
CA HIS A 416 -56.15 -20.70 37.42
C HIS A 416 -56.69 -21.30 38.72
N LEU A 417 -56.58 -20.56 39.83
CA LEU A 417 -57.38 -20.82 40.99
C LEU A 417 -58.83 -20.45 40.61
N GLY A 418 -59.58 -21.48 40.25
CA GLY A 418 -61.03 -21.37 40.06
C GLY A 418 -61.69 -20.92 41.38
N THR A 419 -62.27 -19.75 41.36
CA THR A 419 -63.24 -19.32 42.36
C THR A 419 -64.52 -20.18 42.20
N ARG A 420 -64.67 -21.19 43.06
CA ARG A 420 -66.00 -21.74 43.41
C ARG A 420 -66.70 -20.76 44.34
N VAL A 421 -67.66 -20.06 43.82
CA VAL A 421 -68.66 -19.35 44.60
C VAL A 421 -69.73 -20.39 45.03
N ILE A 422 -69.98 -20.46 46.39
CA ILE A 422 -71.19 -20.99 46.95
C ILE A 422 -72.08 -19.81 47.23
#